data_dee2dc323a8db547a665bdd478f04587
#
_entry.id   dee2dc323a8db547a665bdd478f04587
#
_cell.length_a   1.000
_cell.length_b   1.000
_cell.length_c   1.000
_cell.angle_alpha   90.00
_cell.angle_beta   90.00
_cell.angle_gamma   90.00
#
_symmetry.space_group_name_H-M   'P 1'
#
loop_
_entity.id
_entity.type
_entity.pdbx_description
1 polymer ?
#
loop_
_entity_poly.entity_id
_entity_poly.type
_entity_poly.pdbx_seq_one_letter_code
_entity_poly.pdbx_strand_id
1 'polypeptide(L)'
;YKAYEQNKQLIEDDLRNKIPLVRDIYARYQNRCQQAGAMDFDDLLLQTNLLFRDHPDVLEKYRDYFQYVLVDEYQDTNFAQHLIVKRLCEGRGNLCVVGDDAQSIYSFRGANIDNILQFKQLYPGCQIFKLERNYRSTQNIVNAANSLIRKNTAQIPKQVYSEKEEGSKLQVLSSYSDYEEAYAVAARVHEMRRQMPYADMAV
;
A
#
# COMPACT_ATOMS: atom_id res chain seq x y z
N TYR A 1 -23.84 4.31 -2.47
CA TYR A 1 -24.66 5.31 -1.75
C TYR A 1 -25.83 4.63 -1.01
N LYS A 2 -26.40 3.53 -1.54
CA LYS A 2 -27.41 2.71 -0.83
C LYS A 2 -26.87 2.17 0.50
N ALA A 3 -25.63 1.75 0.56
CA ALA A 3 -24.98 1.31 1.81
C ALA A 3 -24.84 2.46 2.83
N TYR A 4 -24.63 3.68 2.37
CA TYR A 4 -24.62 4.87 3.21
C TYR A 4 -26.00 5.15 3.82
N GLU A 5 -27.09 5.03 3.04
CA GLU A 5 -28.47 5.21 3.55
C GLU A 5 -28.84 4.22 4.65
N GLN A 6 -28.25 3.02 4.62
CA GLN A 6 -28.50 1.97 5.60
C GLN A 6 -27.63 2.08 6.86
N ASN A 7 -26.58 2.93 6.81
CA ASN A 7 -25.65 3.10 7.92
C ASN A 7 -25.96 4.38 8.71
N LYS A 8 -26.82 4.24 9.73
CA LYS A 8 -27.21 5.36 10.61
C LYS A 8 -26.01 6.07 11.26
N GLN A 9 -24.97 5.31 11.60
CA GLN A 9 -23.78 5.86 12.25
C GLN A 9 -23.00 6.81 11.35
N LEU A 10 -22.84 6.49 10.07
CA LEU A 10 -22.20 7.39 9.09
C LEU A 10 -23.01 8.69 8.92
N ILE A 11 -24.34 8.60 8.89
CA ILE A 11 -25.21 9.77 8.79
C ILE A 11 -25.07 10.66 10.03
N GLU A 12 -25.04 10.06 11.23
CA GLU A 12 -24.85 10.80 12.49
C GLU A 12 -23.47 11.43 12.58
N ASP A 13 -22.43 10.75 12.11
CA ASP A 13 -21.06 11.26 12.08
C ASP A 13 -20.94 12.45 11.12
N ASP A 14 -21.56 12.39 9.95
CA ASP A 14 -21.59 13.52 9.01
C ASP A 14 -22.33 14.72 9.57
N LEU A 15 -23.44 14.50 10.29
CA LEU A 15 -24.15 15.56 10.99
C LEU A 15 -23.29 16.20 12.10
N ARG A 16 -22.58 15.40 12.89
CA ARG A 16 -21.63 15.88 13.92
C ARG A 16 -20.48 16.68 13.31
N ASN A 17 -19.96 16.23 12.16
CA ASN A 17 -18.89 16.90 11.44
C ASN A 17 -19.37 18.11 10.60
N LYS A 18 -20.65 18.48 10.68
CA LYS A 18 -21.26 19.59 9.95
C LYS A 18 -21.17 19.47 8.43
N ILE A 19 -21.21 18.25 7.90
CA ILE A 19 -21.19 17.92 6.47
C ILE A 19 -22.45 17.12 6.03
N PRO A 20 -23.66 17.59 6.34
CA PRO A 20 -24.91 16.82 6.15
C PRO A 20 -25.26 16.50 4.70
N LEU A 21 -24.61 17.16 3.72
CA LEU A 21 -24.91 17.01 2.30
C LEU A 21 -24.04 15.97 1.59
N VAL A 22 -23.16 15.26 2.29
CA VAL A 22 -22.25 14.26 1.68
C VAL A 22 -23.01 13.23 0.86
N ARG A 23 -24.11 12.70 1.37
CA ARG A 23 -24.98 11.76 0.66
C ARG A 23 -25.48 12.30 -0.68
N ASP A 24 -25.99 13.52 -0.68
CA ASP A 24 -26.62 14.10 -1.88
C ASP A 24 -25.56 14.49 -2.91
N ILE A 25 -24.41 14.96 -2.46
CA ILE A 25 -23.24 15.23 -3.30
C ILE A 25 -22.76 13.92 -3.94
N TYR A 26 -22.61 12.85 -3.15
CA TYR A 26 -22.15 11.54 -3.65
C TYR A 26 -23.14 10.95 -4.67
N ALA A 27 -24.44 10.99 -4.39
CA ALA A 27 -25.47 10.53 -5.32
C ALA A 27 -25.43 11.31 -6.65
N ARG A 28 -25.26 12.63 -6.58
CA ARG A 28 -25.15 13.49 -7.76
C ARG A 28 -23.85 13.22 -8.54
N TYR A 29 -22.74 12.98 -7.84
CA TYR A 29 -21.46 12.62 -8.44
C TYR A 29 -21.57 11.30 -9.22
N GLN A 30 -22.10 10.24 -8.61
CA GLN A 30 -22.28 8.94 -9.23
C GLN A 30 -23.18 9.04 -10.49
N ASN A 31 -24.28 9.78 -10.41
CA ASN A 31 -25.16 9.98 -11.56
C ASN A 31 -24.44 10.71 -12.71
N ARG A 32 -23.58 11.68 -12.40
CA ARG A 32 -22.78 12.38 -13.41
C ARG A 32 -21.74 11.47 -14.06
N CYS A 33 -21.05 10.66 -13.29
CA CYS A 33 -20.11 9.66 -13.81
C CYS A 33 -20.81 8.71 -14.78
N GLN A 34 -21.97 8.16 -14.39
CA GLN A 34 -22.76 7.27 -15.25
C GLN A 34 -23.21 7.95 -16.55
N GLN A 35 -23.72 9.18 -16.48
CA GLN A 35 -24.14 9.95 -17.66
C GLN A 35 -22.98 10.26 -18.61
N ALA A 36 -21.77 10.46 -18.05
CA ALA A 36 -20.57 10.73 -18.83
C ALA A 36 -19.88 9.45 -19.35
N GLY A 37 -20.37 8.24 -18.98
CA GLY A 37 -19.67 6.98 -19.27
C GLY A 37 -18.29 6.91 -18.64
N ALA A 38 -18.08 7.59 -17.50
CA ALA A 38 -16.82 7.69 -16.80
C ALA A 38 -16.83 6.89 -15.50
N MET A 39 -15.66 6.44 -15.10
CA MET A 39 -15.40 5.75 -13.82
C MET A 39 -14.24 6.47 -13.09
N ASP A 40 -14.34 6.58 -11.78
CA ASP A 40 -13.20 6.94 -10.95
C ASP A 40 -12.35 5.71 -10.59
N PHE A 41 -11.26 5.91 -9.83
CA PHE A 41 -10.37 4.80 -9.47
C PHE A 41 -11.05 3.74 -8.59
N ASP A 42 -11.96 4.14 -7.70
CA ASP A 42 -12.70 3.22 -6.86
C ASP A 42 -13.74 2.42 -7.69
N ASP A 43 -14.37 3.08 -8.66
CA ASP A 43 -15.26 2.43 -9.61
C ASP A 43 -14.53 1.35 -10.42
N LEU A 44 -13.29 1.57 -10.84
CA LEU A 44 -12.52 0.56 -11.58
C LEU A 44 -12.38 -0.73 -10.78
N LEU A 45 -12.09 -0.63 -9.49
CA LEU A 45 -11.97 -1.80 -8.61
C LEU A 45 -13.33 -2.43 -8.32
N LEU A 46 -14.34 -1.62 -8.04
CA LEU A 46 -15.68 -2.08 -7.74
C LEU A 46 -16.30 -2.78 -8.95
N GLN A 47 -16.30 -2.13 -10.12
CA GLN A 47 -16.89 -2.68 -11.33
C GLN A 47 -16.19 -3.94 -11.82
N THR A 48 -14.86 -4.03 -11.67
CA THR A 48 -14.12 -5.25 -11.97
C THR A 48 -14.55 -6.40 -11.04
N ASN A 49 -14.74 -6.14 -9.75
CA ASN A 49 -15.23 -7.15 -8.83
C ASN A 49 -16.66 -7.59 -9.15
N LEU A 50 -17.53 -6.66 -9.51
CA LEU A 50 -18.90 -6.96 -9.94
C LEU A 50 -18.91 -7.76 -11.25
N LEU A 51 -18.12 -7.34 -12.23
CA LEU A 51 -17.95 -8.05 -13.50
C LEU A 51 -17.54 -9.51 -13.29
N PHE A 52 -16.52 -9.76 -12.49
CA PHE A 52 -16.05 -11.11 -12.21
C PHE A 52 -17.01 -11.95 -11.37
N ARG A 53 -17.87 -11.30 -10.59
CA ARG A 53 -18.93 -11.98 -9.83
C ARG A 53 -20.10 -12.38 -10.72
N ASP A 54 -20.56 -11.46 -11.56
CA ASP A 54 -21.83 -11.57 -12.28
C ASP A 54 -21.67 -12.17 -13.69
N HIS A 55 -20.43 -12.20 -14.22
CA HIS A 55 -20.08 -12.72 -15.54
C HIS A 55 -18.92 -13.72 -15.46
N PRO A 56 -19.20 -14.99 -15.05
CA PRO A 56 -18.18 -16.02 -14.94
C PRO A 56 -17.44 -16.31 -16.25
N ASP A 57 -18.11 -16.17 -17.37
CA ASP A 57 -17.53 -16.32 -18.71
C ASP A 57 -16.40 -15.31 -18.98
N VAL A 58 -16.61 -14.07 -18.54
CA VAL A 58 -15.58 -13.02 -18.62
C VAL A 58 -14.40 -13.36 -17.70
N LEU A 59 -14.68 -13.79 -16.47
CA LEU A 59 -13.63 -14.20 -15.52
C LEU A 59 -12.79 -15.35 -16.10
N GLU A 60 -13.41 -16.39 -16.64
CA GLU A 60 -12.70 -17.51 -17.23
C GLU A 60 -11.82 -17.09 -18.42
N LYS A 61 -12.32 -16.17 -19.28
CA LYS A 61 -11.52 -15.58 -20.34
C LYS A 61 -10.24 -14.95 -19.83
N TYR A 62 -10.32 -14.19 -18.73
CA TYR A 62 -9.13 -13.55 -18.14
C TYR A 62 -8.26 -14.53 -17.39
N ARG A 63 -8.79 -15.56 -16.75
CA ARG A 63 -8.03 -16.68 -16.20
C ARG A 63 -7.23 -17.40 -17.27
N ASP A 64 -7.80 -17.61 -18.43
CA ASP A 64 -7.13 -18.24 -19.57
C ASP A 64 -6.03 -17.35 -20.16
N TYR A 65 -6.26 -16.04 -20.17
CA TYR A 65 -5.31 -15.09 -20.68
C TYR A 65 -4.12 -14.88 -19.74
N PHE A 66 -4.37 -14.73 -18.43
CA PHE A 66 -3.34 -14.56 -17.41
C PHE A 66 -2.92 -15.90 -16.81
N GLN A 67 -1.94 -16.56 -17.43
CA GLN A 67 -1.43 -17.84 -16.96
C GLN A 67 -0.66 -17.75 -15.63
N TYR A 68 -0.04 -16.60 -15.38
CA TYR A 68 0.70 -16.27 -14.16
C TYR A 68 0.30 -14.87 -13.72
N VAL A 69 0.10 -14.71 -12.42
CA VAL A 69 -0.21 -13.41 -11.81
C VAL A 69 0.89 -13.08 -10.80
N LEU A 70 1.58 -11.97 -11.04
CA LEU A 70 2.63 -11.46 -10.16
C LEU A 70 2.17 -10.12 -9.63
N VAL A 71 2.19 -9.96 -8.30
CA VAL A 71 1.77 -8.73 -7.63
C VAL A 71 2.91 -8.21 -6.78
N ASP A 72 3.30 -6.98 -7.02
CA ASP A 72 4.29 -6.26 -6.23
C ASP A 72 3.61 -5.37 -5.18
N GLU A 73 4.36 -4.96 -4.16
CA GLU A 73 3.89 -4.13 -3.04
C GLU A 73 2.58 -4.66 -2.40
N TYR A 74 2.52 -5.99 -2.24
CA TYR A 74 1.28 -6.65 -1.83
C TYR A 74 0.77 -6.23 -0.45
N GLN A 75 1.64 -5.73 0.45
CA GLN A 75 1.28 -5.20 1.76
C GLN A 75 0.37 -3.96 1.66
N ASP A 76 0.38 -3.26 0.52
CA ASP A 76 -0.41 -2.04 0.29
C ASP A 76 -1.73 -2.30 -0.44
N THR A 77 -2.03 -3.57 -0.73
CA THR A 77 -3.29 -3.93 -1.38
C THR A 77 -4.48 -3.78 -0.45
N ASN A 78 -5.58 -3.21 -0.98
CA ASN A 78 -6.87 -3.19 -0.30
C ASN A 78 -7.65 -4.49 -0.55
N PHE A 79 -8.78 -4.65 0.15
CA PHE A 79 -9.62 -5.84 0.03
C PHE A 79 -10.15 -6.08 -1.40
N ALA A 80 -10.52 -5.02 -2.12
CA ALA A 80 -11.04 -5.13 -3.48
C ALA A 80 -9.98 -5.64 -4.47
N GLN A 81 -8.74 -5.13 -4.35
CA GLN A 81 -7.59 -5.59 -5.13
C GLN A 81 -7.25 -7.05 -4.82
N HIS A 82 -7.16 -7.40 -3.52
CA HIS A 82 -6.95 -8.78 -3.10
C HIS A 82 -8.01 -9.73 -3.69
N LEU A 83 -9.29 -9.34 -3.69
CA LEU A 83 -10.36 -10.17 -4.21
C LEU A 83 -10.27 -10.39 -5.72
N ILE A 84 -9.87 -9.36 -6.49
CA ILE A 84 -9.60 -9.49 -7.93
C ILE A 84 -8.49 -10.51 -8.18
N VAL A 85 -7.35 -10.36 -7.50
CA VAL A 85 -6.21 -11.29 -7.61
C VAL A 85 -6.62 -12.71 -7.25
N LYS A 86 -7.32 -12.88 -6.14
CA LYS A 86 -7.82 -14.18 -5.69
C LYS A 86 -8.66 -14.86 -6.77
N ARG A 87 -9.64 -14.14 -7.34
CA ARG A 87 -10.53 -14.70 -8.38
C ARG A 87 -9.78 -15.08 -9.65
N LEU A 88 -8.81 -14.28 -10.07
CA LEU A 88 -7.99 -14.59 -11.24
C LEU A 88 -7.14 -15.85 -11.07
N CYS A 89 -6.64 -16.12 -9.86
CA CYS A 89 -5.74 -17.23 -9.59
C CYS A 89 -6.45 -18.50 -9.10
N GLU A 90 -7.74 -18.43 -8.81
CA GLU A 90 -8.51 -19.56 -8.27
C GLU A 90 -8.50 -20.74 -9.24
N GLY A 91 -8.18 -21.93 -8.72
CA GLY A 91 -8.09 -23.17 -9.48
C GLY A 91 -6.73 -23.45 -10.12
N ARG A 92 -5.93 -22.43 -10.48
CA ARG A 92 -4.60 -22.62 -11.10
C ARG A 92 -3.44 -22.46 -10.12
N GLY A 93 -3.60 -21.59 -9.12
CA GLY A 93 -2.58 -21.37 -8.09
C GLY A 93 -1.30 -20.67 -8.53
N ASN A 94 -1.20 -20.19 -9.79
CA ASN A 94 -0.02 -19.53 -10.33
C ASN A 94 0.07 -18.05 -9.88
N LEU A 95 0.13 -17.85 -8.57
CA LEU A 95 0.23 -16.53 -7.94
C LEU A 95 1.59 -16.35 -7.27
N CYS A 96 2.28 -15.28 -7.61
CA CYS A 96 3.45 -14.81 -6.89
C CYS A 96 3.19 -13.42 -6.35
N VAL A 97 3.40 -13.21 -5.07
CA VAL A 97 3.30 -11.89 -4.44
C VAL A 97 4.65 -11.51 -3.86
N VAL A 98 5.00 -10.25 -4.03
CA VAL A 98 6.19 -9.64 -3.45
C VAL A 98 5.73 -8.48 -2.57
N GLY A 99 6.35 -8.33 -1.42
CA GLY A 99 6.01 -7.24 -0.51
C GLY A 99 6.89 -7.22 0.72
N ASP A 100 6.79 -6.15 1.45
CA ASP A 100 7.48 -5.92 2.71
C ASP A 100 6.49 -5.41 3.76
N ASP A 101 6.12 -6.28 4.69
CA ASP A 101 5.20 -5.98 5.78
C ASP A 101 5.68 -4.80 6.65
N ALA A 102 7.00 -4.58 6.74
CA ALA A 102 7.58 -3.43 7.43
C ALA A 102 7.32 -2.08 6.74
N GLN A 103 6.96 -2.09 5.47
CA GLN A 103 6.66 -0.89 4.67
C GLN A 103 5.15 -0.62 4.50
N SER A 104 4.27 -1.37 5.19
CA SER A 104 2.82 -1.16 5.12
C SER A 104 2.41 0.11 5.88
N ILE A 105 2.38 1.24 5.20
CA ILE A 105 2.05 2.56 5.77
C ILE A 105 0.79 3.19 5.16
N TYR A 106 0.07 2.47 4.28
CA TYR A 106 -1.10 2.99 3.56
C TYR A 106 -2.45 2.49 4.12
N SER A 107 -2.51 2.09 5.39
CA SER A 107 -3.77 1.67 6.03
C SER A 107 -4.85 2.75 5.97
N PHE A 108 -4.47 4.04 6.06
CA PHE A 108 -5.39 5.19 5.93
C PHE A 108 -6.01 5.32 4.51
N ARG A 109 -5.45 4.62 3.51
CA ARG A 109 -6.00 4.49 2.14
C ARG A 109 -6.70 3.16 1.91
N GLY A 110 -6.96 2.39 2.99
CA GLY A 110 -7.65 1.11 2.91
C GLY A 110 -6.75 -0.10 2.62
N ALA A 111 -5.42 0.06 2.65
CA ALA A 111 -4.51 -1.07 2.61
C ALA A 111 -4.74 -2.00 3.81
N ASN A 112 -4.70 -3.30 3.56
CA ASN A 112 -4.89 -4.31 4.61
C ASN A 112 -3.65 -5.19 4.69
N ILE A 113 -2.85 -4.96 5.72
CA ILE A 113 -1.62 -5.73 5.99
C ILE A 113 -1.88 -7.23 6.17
N ASP A 114 -3.08 -7.61 6.60
CA ASP A 114 -3.45 -9.02 6.76
C ASP A 114 -3.38 -9.80 5.45
N ASN A 115 -3.53 -9.14 4.31
CA ASN A 115 -3.39 -9.78 3.01
C ASN A 115 -2.01 -10.44 2.86
N ILE A 116 -0.94 -9.85 3.37
CA ILE A 116 0.40 -10.43 3.33
C ILE A 116 0.72 -11.27 4.57
N LEU A 117 0.34 -10.84 5.77
CA LEU A 117 0.62 -11.57 7.00
C LEU A 117 -0.07 -12.92 7.05
N GLN A 118 -1.30 -13.01 6.55
CA GLN A 118 -2.11 -14.23 6.51
C GLN A 118 -1.98 -15.00 5.19
N PHE A 119 -1.09 -14.59 4.29
CA PHE A 119 -0.99 -15.17 2.95
C PHE A 119 -0.81 -16.70 2.98
N LYS A 120 0.02 -17.21 3.88
CA LYS A 120 0.23 -18.67 4.05
C LYS A 120 -1.03 -19.41 4.49
N GLN A 121 -1.90 -18.77 5.23
CA GLN A 121 -3.19 -19.34 5.67
C GLN A 121 -4.21 -19.31 4.53
N LEU A 122 -4.21 -18.23 3.75
CA LEU A 122 -5.11 -18.05 2.60
C LEU A 122 -4.72 -18.95 1.41
N TYR A 123 -3.43 -19.25 1.27
CA TYR A 123 -2.88 -20.08 0.19
C TYR A 123 -2.03 -21.22 0.77
N PRO A 124 -2.67 -22.31 1.27
CA PRO A 124 -1.96 -23.47 1.81
C PRO A 124 -1.03 -24.07 0.73
N GLY A 125 0.22 -24.35 1.12
CA GLY A 125 1.23 -24.89 0.21
C GLY A 125 2.07 -23.83 -0.52
N CYS A 126 1.81 -22.52 -0.33
CA CYS A 126 2.68 -21.48 -0.87
C CYS A 126 4.10 -21.58 -0.27
N GLN A 127 5.09 -21.29 -1.10
CA GLN A 127 6.49 -21.21 -0.67
C GLN A 127 6.82 -19.75 -0.33
N ILE A 128 7.52 -19.55 0.79
CA ILE A 128 7.94 -18.22 1.23
C ILE A 128 9.46 -18.11 1.07
N PHE A 129 9.88 -17.12 0.31
CA PHE A 129 11.28 -16.75 0.13
C PHE A 129 11.53 -15.42 0.80
N LYS A 130 12.59 -15.31 1.61
CA LYS A 130 12.98 -14.08 2.27
C LYS A 130 14.16 -13.46 1.54
N LEU A 131 13.99 -12.22 1.10
CA LEU A 131 15.06 -11.43 0.47
C LEU A 131 15.70 -10.55 1.55
N GLU A 132 16.67 -11.09 2.27
CA GLU A 132 17.26 -10.45 3.44
C GLU A 132 18.49 -9.60 3.12
N ARG A 133 19.10 -9.76 1.94
CA ARG A 133 20.25 -8.96 1.53
C ARG A 133 19.79 -7.60 0.97
N ASN A 134 20.23 -6.53 1.60
CA ASN A 134 20.02 -5.15 1.14
C ASN A 134 21.22 -4.67 0.31
N TYR A 135 20.95 -4.32 -0.95
CA TYR A 135 21.97 -3.83 -1.90
C TYR A 135 22.03 -2.31 -1.98
N ARG A 136 21.08 -1.61 -1.36
CA ARG A 136 20.94 -0.14 -1.43
C ARG A 136 21.76 0.56 -0.37
N SER A 137 21.59 0.17 0.88
CA SER A 137 22.02 0.93 2.05
C SER A 137 23.30 0.39 2.67
N THR A 138 24.04 1.25 3.38
CA THR A 138 25.17 0.88 4.22
C THR A 138 24.72 0.15 5.49
N GLN A 139 25.65 -0.50 6.19
CA GLN A 139 25.32 -1.33 7.37
C GLN A 139 24.68 -0.52 8.50
N ASN A 140 25.13 0.72 8.74
CA ASN A 140 24.57 1.55 9.80
C ASN A 140 23.09 1.85 9.57
N ILE A 141 22.67 2.10 8.33
CA ILE A 141 21.25 2.33 7.96
C ILE A 141 20.45 1.06 8.17
N VAL A 142 20.93 -0.08 7.68
CA VAL A 142 20.25 -1.38 7.81
C VAL A 142 20.10 -1.80 9.26
N ASN A 143 21.16 -1.63 10.08
CA ASN A 143 21.13 -1.95 11.51
C ASN A 143 20.12 -1.08 12.27
N ALA A 144 20.02 0.20 11.93
CA ALA A 144 19.05 1.10 12.55
C ALA A 144 17.61 0.71 12.17
N ALA A 145 17.36 0.41 10.89
CA ALA A 145 16.06 -0.07 10.41
C ALA A 145 15.65 -1.38 11.10
N ASN A 146 16.57 -2.36 11.21
CA ASN A 146 16.31 -3.60 11.95
C ASN A 146 16.01 -3.35 13.44
N SER A 147 16.70 -2.39 14.06
CA SER A 147 16.45 -2.04 15.46
C SER A 147 15.06 -1.43 15.67
N LEU A 148 14.61 -0.61 14.72
CA LEU A 148 13.29 0.00 14.76
C LEU A 148 12.19 -1.05 14.55
N ILE A 149 12.30 -1.86 13.49
CA ILE A 149 11.24 -2.79 13.12
C ILE A 149 11.09 -3.95 14.11
N ARG A 150 12.13 -4.34 14.85
CA ARG A 150 12.04 -5.36 15.91
C ARG A 150 11.02 -5.04 17.00
N LYS A 151 10.62 -3.78 17.14
CA LYS A 151 9.55 -3.36 18.08
C LYS A 151 8.15 -3.70 17.57
N ASN A 152 7.99 -3.99 16.29
CA ASN A 152 6.73 -4.41 15.73
C ASN A 152 6.52 -5.89 16.02
N THR A 153 5.40 -6.23 16.67
CA THR A 153 5.04 -7.61 17.01
C THR A 153 4.31 -8.34 15.88
N ALA A 154 3.61 -7.61 15.02
CA ALA A 154 2.87 -8.15 13.89
C ALA A 154 3.72 -8.02 12.61
N GLN A 155 4.60 -9.01 12.40
CA GLN A 155 5.51 -9.02 11.25
C GLN A 155 5.89 -10.43 10.82
N ILE A 156 6.36 -10.56 9.58
CA ILE A 156 7.04 -11.76 9.08
C ILE A 156 8.51 -11.69 9.53
N PRO A 157 8.98 -12.55 10.44
CA PRO A 157 10.32 -12.46 10.97
C PRO A 157 11.38 -12.54 9.88
N LYS A 158 12.22 -11.52 9.74
CA LYS A 158 13.36 -11.44 8.83
C LYS A 158 14.48 -10.62 9.45
N GLN A 159 15.71 -10.83 8.98
CA GLN A 159 16.86 -10.04 9.38
C GLN A 159 17.57 -9.53 8.14
N VAL A 160 17.33 -8.30 7.82
CA VAL A 160 17.97 -7.64 6.68
C VAL A 160 19.44 -7.37 7.01
N TYR A 161 20.34 -7.62 6.06
CA TYR A 161 21.77 -7.35 6.20
C TYR A 161 22.35 -6.69 4.95
N SER A 162 23.45 -5.96 5.10
CA SER A 162 24.18 -5.34 4.00
C SER A 162 25.64 -5.78 4.02
N GLU A 163 26.21 -6.06 2.85
CA GLU A 163 27.63 -6.35 2.66
C GLU A 163 28.43 -5.10 2.24
N LYS A 164 27.77 -3.93 2.21
CA LYS A 164 28.44 -2.65 1.99
C LYS A 164 29.24 -2.25 3.22
N GLU A 165 30.03 -1.18 3.11
CA GLU A 165 30.74 -0.53 4.21
C GLU A 165 29.77 -0.11 5.34
N GLU A 166 30.30 0.17 6.51
CA GLU A 166 29.51 0.66 7.65
C GLU A 166 28.75 1.95 7.32
N GLY A 167 29.39 2.83 6.55
CA GLY A 167 28.85 4.13 6.18
C GLY A 167 28.86 5.14 7.35
N SER A 168 28.32 6.31 7.10
CA SER A 168 28.21 7.36 8.11
C SER A 168 27.21 6.98 9.19
N LYS A 169 27.46 7.44 10.43
CA LYS A 169 26.49 7.32 11.53
C LYS A 169 25.25 8.14 11.24
N LEU A 170 24.09 7.61 11.63
CA LEU A 170 22.83 8.33 11.57
C LEU A 170 22.85 9.51 12.55
N GLN A 171 22.32 10.63 12.12
CA GLN A 171 22.16 11.82 12.93
C GLN A 171 20.67 12.03 13.24
N VAL A 172 20.36 12.35 14.48
CA VAL A 172 19.01 12.72 14.91
C VAL A 172 19.05 14.21 15.25
N LEU A 173 18.25 14.99 14.55
CA LEU A 173 18.09 16.42 14.78
C LEU A 173 16.70 16.66 15.34
N SER A 174 16.63 17.38 16.45
CA SER A 174 15.34 17.80 17.03
C SER A 174 15.14 19.28 16.73
N SER A 175 13.95 19.63 16.27
CA SER A 175 13.52 20.99 16.00
C SER A 175 12.30 21.34 16.86
N TYR A 176 12.15 22.60 17.22
CA TYR A 176 11.00 23.09 18.01
C TYR A 176 9.78 23.42 17.17
N SER A 177 9.97 23.55 15.85
CA SER A 177 8.90 23.87 14.91
C SER A 177 9.18 23.23 13.53
N ASP A 178 8.12 23.13 12.73
CA ASP A 178 8.17 22.73 11.31
C ASP A 178 9.05 23.68 10.47
N TYR A 179 9.06 24.97 10.80
CA TYR A 179 9.94 25.95 10.15
C TYR A 179 11.41 25.69 10.41
N GLU A 180 11.78 25.39 11.65
CA GLU A 180 13.16 25.03 12.00
C GLU A 180 13.60 23.72 11.32
N GLU A 181 12.71 22.74 11.31
CA GLU A 181 12.97 21.48 10.62
C GLU A 181 13.21 21.71 9.12
N ALA A 182 12.30 22.41 8.45
CA ALA A 182 12.43 22.74 7.03
C ALA A 182 13.72 23.54 6.73
N TYR A 183 14.06 24.51 7.59
CA TYR A 183 15.27 25.29 7.45
C TYR A 183 16.54 24.43 7.63
N ALA A 184 16.57 23.54 8.62
CA ALA A 184 17.70 22.66 8.86
C ALA A 184 17.91 21.70 7.67
N VAL A 185 16.84 21.13 7.13
CA VAL A 185 16.89 20.28 5.93
C VAL A 185 17.41 21.08 4.73
N ALA A 186 16.85 22.26 4.45
CA ALA A 186 17.25 23.09 3.32
C ALA A 186 18.73 23.54 3.42
N ALA A 187 19.17 23.91 4.62
CA ALA A 187 20.56 24.30 4.87
C ALA A 187 21.51 23.11 4.62
N ARG A 188 21.13 21.91 5.07
CA ARG A 188 21.91 20.70 4.87
C ARG A 188 22.01 20.32 3.40
N VAL A 189 20.90 20.34 2.68
CA VAL A 189 20.86 20.11 1.23
C VAL A 189 21.76 21.12 0.48
N HIS A 190 21.70 22.39 0.86
CA HIS A 190 22.56 23.44 0.25
C HIS A 190 24.05 23.20 0.52
N GLU A 191 24.41 22.79 1.73
CA GLU A 191 25.81 22.43 2.07
C GLU A 191 26.30 21.23 1.23
N MET A 192 25.48 20.18 1.12
CA MET A 192 25.81 18.95 0.41
C MET A 192 25.94 19.14 -1.10
N ARG A 193 25.34 20.19 -1.68
CA ARG A 193 25.47 20.54 -3.11
C ARG A 193 26.93 20.65 -3.57
N ARG A 194 27.85 20.96 -2.68
CA ARG A 194 29.28 21.03 -2.99
C ARG A 194 29.91 19.67 -3.26
N GLN A 195 29.26 18.59 -2.83
CA GLN A 195 29.75 17.21 -2.90
C GLN A 195 28.98 16.36 -3.89
N MET A 196 27.68 16.66 -4.10
CA MET A 196 26.80 15.90 -4.98
C MET A 196 25.71 16.80 -5.59
N PRO A 197 25.21 16.47 -6.82
CA PRO A 197 24.13 17.22 -7.44
C PRO A 197 22.80 17.02 -6.70
N TYR A 198 21.87 17.97 -6.81
CA TYR A 198 20.54 17.86 -6.20
C TYR A 198 19.75 16.63 -6.67
N ALA A 199 19.98 16.16 -7.89
CA ALA A 199 19.34 14.97 -8.44
C ALA A 199 19.63 13.69 -7.64
N ASP A 200 20.72 13.66 -6.86
CA ASP A 200 21.13 12.53 -6.04
C ASP A 200 20.71 12.67 -4.56
N MET A 201 19.94 13.73 -4.25
CA MET A 201 19.42 13.98 -2.91
C MET A 201 17.92 13.72 -2.87
N ALA A 202 17.43 13.16 -1.76
CA ALA A 202 16.00 12.97 -1.48
C ALA A 202 15.68 13.41 -0.05
N VAL A 203 14.49 13.98 0.14
CA VAL A 203 13.93 14.39 1.44
C VAL A 203 12.61 13.68 1.65
#